data_70e1543b5302e9a5d3d62d58a09c501d
#
_entry.id   70e1543b5302e9a5d3d62d58a09c501d
#
_cell.length_a   1.000
_cell.length_b   1.000
_cell.length_c   1.000
_cell.angle_alpha   90.00
_cell.angle_beta   90.00
_cell.angle_gamma   90.00
#
_symmetry.space_group_name_H-M   'P 1'
#
loop_
_entity.id
_entity.type
_entity.pdbx_description
1 polymer ?
#
loop_
_entity_poly.entity_id
_entity_poly.type
_entity_poly.pdbx_seq_one_letter_code
_entity_poly.pdbx_strand_id
1 'polypeptide(L)'
;MPRPTPKQFSGIFVSYRRDDSSGHAGRLFDRLVHHFGKDRIFMDIDNIEPGEDFVTVIENAVGSCEILIAVIGRSWISSPDDSRWLDNPNDFVRLEIGAALNRDIRVIPVLVQKAVMPKSQDLPDELSRLSRRNALELSDHRWQFDVDQL
;
A
#
# COMPACT_ATOMS: atom_id res chain seq x y z
N MET A 1 8.08 -29.33 -24.81
CA MET A 1 7.19 -28.78 -23.76
C MET A 1 7.64 -27.42 -23.36
N PRO A 2 6.80 -26.38 -23.51
CA PRO A 2 7.22 -25.09 -23.06
C PRO A 2 7.44 -25.14 -21.55
N ARG A 3 8.55 -24.58 -21.12
CA ARG A 3 8.77 -24.35 -19.71
C ARG A 3 7.54 -23.67 -19.14
N PRO A 4 7.05 -24.08 -17.94
CA PRO A 4 6.16 -23.19 -17.25
C PRO A 4 6.89 -21.85 -17.19
N THR A 5 6.30 -20.83 -17.78
CA THR A 5 6.75 -19.47 -17.61
C THR A 5 6.96 -19.26 -16.12
N PRO A 6 8.17 -18.82 -15.70
CA PRO A 6 8.32 -18.41 -14.31
C PRO A 6 7.12 -17.52 -13.99
N LYS A 7 6.42 -17.81 -12.90
CA LYS A 7 5.31 -17.01 -12.44
C LYS A 7 5.66 -15.57 -12.73
N GLN A 8 5.05 -15.02 -13.76
CA GLN A 8 5.20 -13.63 -14.02
C GLN A 8 4.68 -12.94 -12.78
N PHE A 9 5.57 -12.24 -12.12
CA PHE A 9 5.25 -11.40 -11.02
C PHE A 9 4.11 -10.48 -11.49
N SER A 10 2.91 -10.68 -10.95
CA SER A 10 1.70 -10.05 -11.49
C SER A 10 1.61 -8.57 -11.14
N GLY A 11 2.33 -8.10 -10.14
CA GLY A 11 2.41 -6.68 -9.84
C GLY A 11 2.52 -6.36 -8.37
N ILE A 12 2.91 -5.11 -8.11
CA ILE A 12 2.98 -4.53 -6.77
C ILE A 12 2.03 -3.33 -6.74
N PHE A 13 1.17 -3.30 -5.74
CA PHE A 13 0.30 -2.16 -5.49
C PHE A 13 0.90 -1.32 -4.37
N VAL A 14 1.14 -0.04 -4.61
CA VAL A 14 1.64 0.89 -3.59
C VAL A 14 0.45 1.67 -3.05
N SER A 15 0.07 1.38 -1.81
CA SER A 15 -1.01 2.07 -1.11
C SER A 15 -0.41 3.14 -0.20
N TYR A 16 -0.84 4.37 -0.36
CA TYR A 16 -0.34 5.49 0.44
C TYR A 16 -1.43 6.54 0.61
N ARG A 17 -1.28 7.37 1.62
CA ARG A 17 -2.19 8.49 1.83
C ARG A 17 -1.54 9.77 1.33
N ARG A 18 -2.19 10.47 0.40
CA ARG A 18 -1.63 11.67 -0.24
C ARG A 18 -1.23 12.74 0.77
N ASP A 19 -2.07 12.98 1.76
CA ASP A 19 -1.83 14.02 2.76
C ASP A 19 -0.79 13.61 3.80
N ASP A 20 -0.30 12.38 3.75
CA ASP A 20 0.65 11.83 4.71
C ASP A 20 2.05 11.66 4.12
N SER A 21 2.17 10.89 3.05
CA SER A 21 3.47 10.37 2.62
C SER A 21 3.66 10.33 1.10
N SER A 22 3.04 11.25 0.35
CA SER A 22 3.12 11.23 -1.11
C SER A 22 4.55 11.32 -1.64
N GLY A 23 5.40 12.14 -1.01
CA GLY A 23 6.81 12.27 -1.42
C GLY A 23 7.59 10.97 -1.25
N HIS A 24 7.42 10.31 -0.12
CA HIS A 24 8.08 9.03 0.17
C HIS A 24 7.55 7.93 -0.76
N ALA A 25 6.23 7.89 -0.96
CA ALA A 25 5.61 6.93 -1.86
C ALA A 25 6.09 7.10 -3.29
N GLY A 26 6.24 8.35 -3.77
CA GLY A 26 6.77 8.63 -5.10
C GLY A 26 8.22 8.18 -5.28
N ARG A 27 9.07 8.40 -4.28
CA ARG A 27 10.46 7.93 -4.31
C ARG A 27 10.52 6.40 -4.33
N LEU A 28 9.69 5.75 -3.54
CA LEU A 28 9.60 4.30 -3.53
C LEU A 28 9.11 3.78 -4.88
N PHE A 29 8.07 4.40 -5.43
CA PHE A 29 7.54 4.06 -6.74
C PHE A 29 8.63 4.10 -7.82
N ASP A 30 9.41 5.17 -7.85
CA ASP A 30 10.49 5.32 -8.83
C ASP A 30 11.52 4.20 -8.72
N ARG A 31 11.88 3.80 -7.50
CA ARG A 31 12.81 2.68 -7.29
C ARG A 31 12.23 1.34 -7.74
N LEU A 32 10.96 1.11 -7.44
CA LEU A 32 10.29 -0.11 -7.85
C LEU A 32 10.16 -0.19 -9.37
N VAL A 33 9.80 0.92 -10.02
CA VAL A 33 9.71 0.98 -11.48
C VAL A 33 11.07 0.70 -12.11
N HIS A 34 12.13 1.27 -11.55
CA HIS A 34 13.49 1.05 -12.04
C HIS A 34 13.89 -0.43 -11.96
N HIS A 35 13.45 -1.11 -10.91
CA HIS A 35 13.83 -2.51 -10.67
C HIS A 35 12.92 -3.51 -11.41
N PHE A 36 11.61 -3.30 -11.41
CA PHE A 36 10.61 -4.25 -11.92
C PHE A 36 9.97 -3.84 -13.24
N GLY A 37 10.07 -2.57 -13.64
CA GLY A 37 9.39 -2.05 -14.81
C GLY A 37 8.05 -1.39 -14.47
N LYS A 38 7.72 -0.35 -15.24
CA LYS A 38 6.53 0.48 -14.99
C LYS A 38 5.22 -0.32 -15.05
N ASP A 39 5.15 -1.32 -15.92
CA ASP A 39 3.92 -2.06 -16.16
C ASP A 39 3.50 -2.95 -14.97
N ARG A 40 4.40 -3.14 -14.00
CA ARG A 40 4.16 -4.02 -12.86
C ARG A 40 3.90 -3.28 -11.56
N ILE A 41 3.99 -1.94 -11.57
CA ILE A 41 3.83 -1.15 -10.36
C ILE A 41 2.59 -0.29 -10.51
N PHE A 42 1.66 -0.44 -9.57
CA PHE A 42 0.41 0.30 -9.54
C PHE A 42 0.41 1.22 -8.33
N MET A 43 0.16 2.49 -8.59
CA MET A 43 0.03 3.51 -7.56
C MET A 43 -1.02 4.48 -8.06
N ASP A 44 -1.91 4.92 -7.22
CA ASP A 44 -3.03 5.80 -7.57
C ASP A 44 -4.01 5.18 -8.57
N ILE A 45 -5.22 4.93 -8.12
CA ILE A 45 -6.31 4.52 -9.00
C ILE A 45 -7.00 5.80 -9.49
N ASP A 46 -6.46 6.41 -10.55
CA ASP A 46 -6.93 7.71 -11.04
C ASP A 46 -8.04 7.61 -12.07
N ASN A 47 -8.35 6.42 -12.58
CA ASN A 47 -9.23 6.25 -13.73
C ASN A 47 -10.54 5.55 -13.37
N ILE A 48 -11.18 5.99 -12.28
CA ILE A 48 -12.53 5.52 -11.96
C ILE A 48 -13.50 6.39 -12.79
N GLU A 49 -14.16 5.75 -13.75
CA GLU A 49 -15.08 6.46 -14.63
C GLU A 49 -16.38 6.81 -13.92
N PRO A 50 -17.06 7.88 -14.36
CA PRO A 50 -18.37 8.21 -13.80
C PRO A 50 -19.33 7.03 -13.89
N GLY A 51 -20.00 6.74 -12.79
CA GLY A 51 -20.93 5.63 -12.71
C GLY A 51 -20.35 4.29 -12.30
N GLU A 52 -19.01 4.15 -12.28
CA GLU A 52 -18.38 2.93 -11.77
C GLU A 52 -18.41 2.87 -10.24
N ASP A 53 -18.58 1.66 -9.73
CA ASP A 53 -18.46 1.42 -8.29
C ASP A 53 -16.97 1.44 -7.91
N PHE A 54 -16.53 2.47 -7.18
CA PHE A 54 -15.11 2.61 -6.82
C PHE A 54 -14.60 1.47 -5.94
N VAL A 55 -15.46 0.85 -5.14
CA VAL A 55 -15.06 -0.30 -4.32
C VAL A 55 -14.68 -1.47 -5.22
N THR A 56 -15.50 -1.76 -6.24
CA THR A 56 -15.21 -2.84 -7.20
C THR A 56 -13.93 -2.56 -7.98
N VAL A 57 -13.73 -1.32 -8.42
CA VAL A 57 -12.52 -0.93 -9.16
C VAL A 57 -11.27 -1.16 -8.31
N ILE A 58 -11.31 -0.73 -7.04
CA ILE A 58 -10.18 -0.90 -6.11
C ILE A 58 -9.92 -2.39 -5.87
N GLU A 59 -10.96 -3.17 -5.60
CA GLU A 59 -10.81 -4.60 -5.36
C GLU A 59 -10.20 -5.32 -6.55
N ASN A 60 -10.60 -4.98 -7.76
CA ASN A 60 -10.06 -5.59 -8.97
C ASN A 60 -8.59 -5.20 -9.19
N ALA A 61 -8.25 -3.94 -8.96
CA ALA A 61 -6.88 -3.46 -9.12
C ALA A 61 -5.94 -4.14 -8.11
N VAL A 62 -6.34 -4.18 -6.86
CA VAL A 62 -5.56 -4.86 -5.81
C VAL A 62 -5.49 -6.36 -6.08
N GLY A 63 -6.59 -6.96 -6.49
CA GLY A 63 -6.65 -8.40 -6.76
C GLY A 63 -5.77 -8.86 -7.92
N SER A 64 -5.37 -7.94 -8.82
CA SER A 64 -4.45 -8.26 -9.90
C SER A 64 -2.98 -8.24 -9.47
N CYS A 65 -2.69 -7.84 -8.22
CA CYS A 65 -1.33 -7.74 -7.69
C CYS A 65 -1.02 -8.91 -6.75
N GLU A 66 0.26 -9.24 -6.62
CA GLU A 66 0.73 -10.26 -5.67
C GLU A 66 1.13 -9.67 -4.33
N ILE A 67 1.51 -8.40 -4.31
CA ILE A 67 2.01 -7.72 -3.13
C ILE A 67 1.36 -6.34 -3.06
N LEU A 68 0.95 -5.95 -1.86
CA LEU A 68 0.57 -4.58 -1.57
C LEU A 68 1.57 -4.01 -0.57
N ILE A 69 2.17 -2.87 -0.92
CA ILE A 69 3.04 -2.13 -0.01
C ILE A 69 2.21 -1.01 0.61
N ALA A 70 2.05 -1.06 1.93
CA ALA A 70 1.32 -0.04 2.68
C ALA A 70 2.30 0.98 3.23
N VAL A 71 2.37 2.15 2.61
CA VAL A 71 3.28 3.23 3.06
C VAL A 71 2.60 3.99 4.19
N ILE A 72 3.18 3.92 5.38
CA ILE A 72 2.62 4.46 6.61
C ILE A 72 3.51 5.57 7.13
N GLY A 73 3.01 6.78 7.09
CA GLY A 73 3.64 7.94 7.69
C GLY A 73 2.93 8.40 8.96
N ARG A 74 3.31 9.54 9.47
CA ARG A 74 2.80 10.05 10.76
C ARG A 74 1.31 10.36 10.75
N SER A 75 0.77 10.77 9.61
CA SER A 75 -0.64 11.14 9.48
C SER A 75 -1.47 10.08 8.76
N TRP A 76 -1.02 8.83 8.79
CA TRP A 76 -1.68 7.75 8.07
C TRP A 76 -3.05 7.39 8.66
N ILE A 77 -3.17 7.40 10.00
CA ILE A 77 -4.43 7.07 10.68
C ILE A 77 -5.35 8.29 10.72
N SER A 78 -4.81 9.46 11.05
CA SER A 78 -5.60 10.64 11.35
C SER A 78 -5.08 11.87 10.64
N SER A 79 -5.99 12.77 10.25
CA SER A 79 -5.62 14.07 9.72
C SER A 79 -5.09 14.98 10.85
N PRO A 80 -4.45 16.12 10.50
CA PRO A 80 -3.98 17.08 11.50
C PRO A 80 -5.06 17.63 12.44
N ASP A 81 -6.34 17.58 12.04
CA ASP A 81 -7.46 18.05 12.87
C ASP A 81 -8.09 16.93 13.70
N ASP A 82 -7.36 15.82 13.89
CA ASP A 82 -7.77 14.64 14.65
C ASP A 82 -8.91 13.83 14.04
N SER A 83 -9.35 14.15 12.82
CA SER A 83 -10.28 13.29 12.09
C SER A 83 -9.58 12.00 11.67
N ARG A 84 -10.17 10.86 12.00
CA ARG A 84 -9.57 9.56 11.65
C ARG A 84 -10.00 9.14 10.24
N TRP A 85 -9.05 9.15 9.31
CA TRP A 85 -9.27 8.69 7.94
C TRP A 85 -9.84 7.26 7.89
N LEU A 86 -9.26 6.39 8.69
CA LEU A 86 -9.60 4.97 8.67
C LEU A 86 -10.98 4.65 9.25
N ASP A 87 -11.62 5.60 9.93
CA ASP A 87 -12.98 5.42 10.42
C ASP A 87 -14.02 5.57 9.30
N ASN A 88 -13.64 6.16 8.17
CA ASN A 88 -14.52 6.28 7.02
C ASN A 88 -14.52 4.97 6.22
N PRO A 89 -15.68 4.28 6.08
CA PRO A 89 -15.74 3.04 5.31
C PRO A 89 -15.37 3.19 3.83
N ASN A 90 -15.42 4.41 3.31
CA ASN A 90 -15.08 4.71 1.92
C ASN A 90 -13.67 5.27 1.74
N ASP A 91 -12.85 5.27 2.78
CA ASP A 91 -11.46 5.68 2.69
C ASP A 91 -10.70 4.72 1.76
N PHE A 92 -10.07 5.25 0.72
CA PHE A 92 -9.41 4.45 -0.30
C PHE A 92 -8.28 3.58 0.27
N VAL A 93 -7.49 4.13 1.19
CA VAL A 93 -6.41 3.36 1.84
C VAL A 93 -6.99 2.18 2.60
N ARG A 94 -8.07 2.39 3.34
CA ARG A 94 -8.77 1.32 4.05
C ARG A 94 -9.29 0.26 3.10
N LEU A 95 -9.89 0.66 1.97
CA LEU A 95 -10.42 -0.26 0.97
C LEU A 95 -9.31 -1.07 0.30
N GLU A 96 -8.22 -0.43 -0.04
CA GLU A 96 -7.07 -1.09 -0.69
C GLU A 96 -6.46 -2.17 0.20
N ILE A 97 -6.17 -1.83 1.44
CA ILE A 97 -5.54 -2.76 2.37
C ILE A 97 -6.53 -3.85 2.77
N GLY A 98 -7.79 -3.49 3.01
CA GLY A 98 -8.84 -4.46 3.32
C GLY A 98 -9.02 -5.49 2.21
N ALA A 99 -9.01 -5.05 0.95
CA ALA A 99 -9.10 -5.96 -0.20
C ALA A 99 -7.91 -6.91 -0.25
N ALA A 100 -6.71 -6.41 0.00
CA ALA A 100 -5.50 -7.24 -0.01
C ALA A 100 -5.53 -8.29 1.11
N LEU A 101 -5.89 -7.88 2.33
CA LEU A 101 -5.98 -8.82 3.46
C LEU A 101 -7.05 -9.87 3.25
N ASN A 102 -8.20 -9.48 2.70
CA ASN A 102 -9.29 -10.40 2.44
C ASN A 102 -8.95 -11.44 1.36
N ARG A 103 -8.07 -11.10 0.43
CA ARG A 103 -7.63 -11.98 -0.66
C ARG A 103 -6.35 -12.73 -0.35
N ASP A 104 -5.84 -12.63 0.88
CA ASP A 104 -4.57 -13.22 1.31
C ASP A 104 -3.37 -12.76 0.46
N ILE A 105 -3.45 -11.56 -0.07
CA ILE A 105 -2.32 -10.93 -0.76
C ILE A 105 -1.31 -10.49 0.30
N ARG A 106 -0.04 -10.67 -0.01
CA ARG A 106 1.03 -10.27 0.91
C ARG A 106 1.04 -8.75 1.08
N VAL A 107 0.86 -8.30 2.31
CA VAL A 107 0.88 -6.88 2.66
C VAL A 107 2.17 -6.59 3.42
N ILE A 108 2.96 -5.66 2.90
CA ILE A 108 4.21 -5.25 3.53
C ILE A 108 4.04 -3.81 4.04
N PRO A 109 3.93 -3.62 5.36
CA PRO A 109 3.92 -2.26 5.91
C PRO A 109 5.31 -1.63 5.76
N VAL A 110 5.34 -0.41 5.26
CA VAL A 110 6.58 0.36 5.10
C VAL A 110 6.42 1.65 5.89
N LEU A 111 7.22 1.80 6.93
CA LEU A 111 7.16 2.97 7.81
C LEU A 111 8.10 4.05 7.32
N VAL A 112 7.57 5.25 7.12
CA VAL A 112 8.34 6.43 6.72
C VAL A 112 8.16 7.53 7.75
N GLN A 113 9.01 8.56 7.72
CA GLN A 113 8.91 9.70 8.65
C GLN A 113 8.98 9.30 10.13
N LYS A 114 9.66 8.20 10.44
CA LYS A 114 9.73 7.66 11.80
C LYS A 114 8.34 7.31 12.38
N ALA A 115 7.40 6.93 11.52
CA ALA A 115 6.08 6.50 11.95
C ALA A 115 6.16 5.22 12.75
N VAL A 116 5.22 5.05 13.67
CA VAL A 116 5.10 3.85 14.50
C VAL A 116 4.05 2.94 13.89
N MET A 117 4.30 1.64 13.94
CA MET A 117 3.35 0.64 13.43
C MET A 117 2.02 0.73 14.19
N PRO A 118 0.87 0.85 13.49
CA PRO A 118 -0.43 0.86 14.15
C PRO A 118 -0.69 -0.42 14.93
N LYS A 119 -1.34 -0.29 16.07
CA LYS A 119 -1.80 -1.44 16.86
C LYS A 119 -3.17 -1.89 16.37
N SER A 120 -3.54 -3.15 16.64
CA SER A 120 -4.83 -3.66 16.19
C SER A 120 -6.02 -2.83 16.70
N GLN A 121 -5.92 -2.29 17.90
CA GLN A 121 -6.96 -1.43 18.48
C GLN A 121 -7.11 -0.08 17.78
N ASP A 122 -6.09 0.35 17.03
CA ASP A 122 -6.11 1.59 16.26
C ASP A 122 -6.70 1.40 14.86
N LEU A 123 -7.00 0.16 14.47
CA LEU A 123 -7.42 -0.19 13.12
C LEU A 123 -8.87 -0.67 13.11
N PRO A 124 -9.61 -0.42 12.00
CA PRO A 124 -10.90 -1.08 11.80
C PRO A 124 -10.73 -2.60 11.80
N ASP A 125 -11.80 -3.33 12.12
CA ASP A 125 -11.74 -4.80 12.22
C ASP A 125 -11.17 -5.45 10.97
N GLU A 126 -11.55 -4.98 9.78
CA GLU A 126 -11.08 -5.54 8.52
C GLU A 126 -9.59 -5.31 8.27
N LEU A 127 -8.96 -4.37 8.98
CA LEU A 127 -7.52 -4.10 8.88
C LEU A 127 -6.74 -4.63 10.07
N SER A 128 -7.39 -5.29 11.03
CA SER A 128 -6.73 -5.69 12.28
C SER A 128 -5.52 -6.59 12.06
N ARG A 129 -5.56 -7.44 11.02
CA ARG A 129 -4.45 -8.33 10.69
C ARG A 129 -3.20 -7.60 10.19
N LEU A 130 -3.33 -6.34 9.78
CA LEU A 130 -2.18 -5.53 9.36
C LEU A 130 -1.18 -5.39 10.51
N SER A 131 -1.65 -5.23 11.74
CA SER A 131 -0.80 -5.07 12.92
C SER A 131 0.12 -6.28 13.18
N ARG A 132 -0.16 -7.41 12.56
CA ARG A 132 0.60 -8.65 12.72
C ARG A 132 1.65 -8.85 11.62
N ARG A 133 1.76 -7.93 10.68
CA ARG A 133 2.74 -8.01 9.60
C ARG A 133 4.04 -7.35 10.03
N ASN A 134 5.16 -7.96 9.66
CA ASN A 134 6.46 -7.33 9.87
C ASN A 134 6.58 -6.10 9.00
N ALA A 135 6.96 -4.99 9.61
CA ALA A 135 7.16 -3.73 8.91
C ALA A 135 8.62 -3.52 8.54
N LEU A 136 8.84 -2.80 7.45
CA LEU A 136 10.15 -2.32 7.06
C LEU A 136 10.19 -0.81 7.28
N GLU A 137 11.18 -0.32 7.99
CA GLU A 137 11.35 1.12 8.21
C GLU A 137 12.27 1.70 7.12
N LEU A 138 11.85 2.80 6.49
CA LEU A 138 12.67 3.56 5.55
C LEU A 138 13.03 4.89 6.19
N SER A 139 14.31 5.09 6.50
CA SER A 139 14.81 6.36 7.03
C SER A 139 15.37 7.22 5.90
N ASP A 140 15.24 8.54 6.02
CA ASP A 140 15.67 9.45 4.95
C ASP A 140 17.18 9.39 4.71
N HIS A 141 17.98 9.24 5.77
CA HIS A 141 19.44 9.20 5.64
C HIS A 141 20.00 7.82 5.28
N ARG A 142 19.17 6.76 5.33
CA ARG A 142 19.54 5.41 4.93
C ARG A 142 18.64 4.89 3.82
N TRP A 143 17.99 5.78 3.10
CA TRP A 143 16.95 5.44 2.13
C TRP A 143 17.38 4.34 1.16
N GLN A 144 18.53 4.51 0.54
CA GLN A 144 19.03 3.54 -0.44
C GLN A 144 19.21 2.15 0.18
N PHE A 145 19.84 2.10 1.35
CA PHE A 145 20.05 0.85 2.06
C PHE A 145 18.72 0.21 2.46
N ASP A 146 17.82 1.01 3.02
CA ASP A 146 16.53 0.49 3.52
C ASP A 146 15.65 -0.01 2.37
N VAL A 147 15.60 0.70 1.25
CA VAL A 147 14.81 0.27 0.08
C VAL A 147 15.36 -1.04 -0.49
N ASP A 148 16.67 -1.24 -0.46
CA ASP A 148 17.28 -2.47 -0.96
C ASP A 148 16.86 -3.70 -0.15
N GLN A 149 16.37 -3.52 1.09
CA GLN A 149 15.83 -4.62 1.91
C GLN A 149 14.43 -5.04 1.47
N LEU A 150 13.74 -4.21 0.70
CA LEU A 150 12.39 -4.48 0.25
C LEU A 150 12.39 -5.45 -0.92
#